data_8648c79a94b73498303374aae93e33e4
#
_entry.id   8648c79a94b73498303374aae93e33e4
#
_cell.length_a   1.000
_cell.length_b   1.000
_cell.length_c   1.000
_cell.angle_alpha   90.00
_cell.angle_beta   90.00
_cell.angle_gamma   90.00
#
_symmetry.space_group_name_H-M   'P 1'
#
loop_
_entity.id
_entity.type
_entity.pdbx_description
1 polymer ?
#
loop_
_entity_poly.entity_id
_entity_poly.type
_entity_poly.pdbx_seq_one_letter_code
_entity_poly.pdbx_strand_id
1 'polypeptide(L)'
;MNAKHLRHFGLSFFAALVLSACGGSDKAPDVAKPADGAKTDAAATAPAKLSGEVNVYNWIEYLPEGFKEGFIDQTGLKVNYDTFETDEALNAKLIAGNTGYDVVVPGAAWAEKQIKQGKFMKLDKSKIPNYKNLDPALMEQIAKADPGNEYLIPWAWGFTGVGINEEKVKKALGDMPLPENPFDLVFKPEYTSKLKSCGIFMLDSPSEVLPAALQYMGKDASSTNPADYAAAGEMLKAVRKDIRKFGDSSVVNEIADGNLCVFLGWSGDINKAALDSGNANIKVLLGHGGIVFFDTMAIPADAKNIDNAYAWINYSLDPKAAALMTNKLGYATPNKAALEFVDKKSADNNTIFLSADNLKSMAMRRLPATDEANKAMNDTFRQFKTSK
;
A
#
# COMPACT_ATOMS: atom_id res chain seq x y z
N MET A 1 -62.12 6.48 -3.52
CA MET A 1 -62.89 7.74 -3.59
C MET A 1 -61.91 8.80 -4.07
N ASN A 2 -62.17 9.23 -5.31
CA ASN A 2 -62.04 10.54 -5.99
C ASN A 2 -60.72 11.30 -5.84
N ALA A 3 -59.96 11.47 -6.84
CA ALA A 3 -60.09 11.98 -8.25
C ALA A 3 -59.69 13.49 -8.39
N LYS A 4 -58.70 13.69 -9.28
CA LYS A 4 -58.52 14.75 -10.28
C LYS A 4 -58.35 16.22 -9.84
N HIS A 5 -57.31 16.88 -10.30
CA HIS A 5 -57.44 17.86 -11.40
C HIS A 5 -56.10 18.22 -12.04
N LEU A 6 -56.09 18.06 -13.37
CA LEU A 6 -55.20 18.50 -14.40
C LEU A 6 -55.52 19.98 -14.75
N ARG A 7 -54.54 20.83 -15.11
CA ARG A 7 -54.74 21.93 -16.06
C ARG A 7 -53.45 22.36 -16.71
N HIS A 8 -53.48 22.31 -18.03
CA HIS A 8 -52.54 22.81 -19.05
C HIS A 8 -52.65 24.32 -19.26
N PHE A 9 -51.75 24.83 -20.09
CA PHE A 9 -51.69 26.02 -20.95
C PHE A 9 -50.39 26.83 -20.68
N GLY A 10 -49.60 27.32 -21.62
CA GLY A 10 -49.67 27.33 -23.08
C GLY A 10 -48.41 28.04 -23.61
N LEU A 11 -48.09 27.75 -24.83
CA LEU A 11 -47.05 28.34 -25.69
C LEU A 11 -47.27 29.84 -25.93
N SER A 12 -46.15 30.58 -26.15
CA SER A 12 -46.18 31.68 -27.16
C SER A 12 -44.77 31.97 -27.68
N PHE A 13 -44.63 31.81 -28.98
CA PHE A 13 -43.58 32.27 -29.87
C PHE A 13 -43.63 33.77 -30.04
N PHE A 14 -42.48 34.43 -30.17
CA PHE A 14 -42.38 35.62 -31.05
C PHE A 14 -40.96 35.70 -31.64
N ALA A 15 -40.94 35.62 -32.98
CA ALA A 15 -39.81 35.95 -33.83
C ALA A 15 -40.03 37.38 -34.36
N ALA A 16 -38.99 38.15 -34.48
CA ALA A 16 -38.97 39.34 -35.34
C ALA A 16 -37.58 39.55 -35.97
N LEU A 17 -37.56 39.32 -37.27
CA LEU A 17 -36.53 39.77 -38.17
C LEU A 17 -36.77 41.25 -38.49
N VAL A 18 -35.71 42.05 -38.65
CA VAL A 18 -35.69 43.22 -39.52
C VAL A 18 -34.34 43.32 -40.23
N LEU A 19 -34.36 43.24 -41.54
CA LEU A 19 -33.31 43.61 -42.49
C LEU A 19 -33.45 45.10 -42.86
N SER A 20 -32.31 45.77 -43.13
CA SER A 20 -32.11 46.81 -44.19
C SER A 20 -30.66 47.29 -44.11
N ALA A 21 -29.83 47.12 -45.00
CA ALA A 21 -29.56 47.43 -46.41
C ALA A 21 -28.79 48.74 -46.60
N CYS A 22 -27.63 48.61 -47.26
CA CYS A 22 -26.93 49.41 -48.25
C CYS A 22 -26.37 50.80 -47.96
N GLY A 23 -25.08 50.96 -48.36
CA GLY A 23 -24.44 52.20 -48.68
C GLY A 23 -22.91 52.12 -48.71
N GLY A 24 -22.32 51.88 -49.89
CA GLY A 24 -20.90 51.67 -50.10
C GLY A 24 -20.09 52.97 -50.23
N SER A 25 -18.80 52.78 -50.19
CA SER A 25 -17.82 53.32 -51.17
C SER A 25 -16.37 52.97 -50.75
N ASP A 26 -15.63 52.60 -51.78
CA ASP A 26 -14.24 52.16 -51.84
C ASP A 26 -13.23 53.10 -51.19
N LYS A 27 -12.25 52.52 -50.55
CA LYS A 27 -10.80 52.80 -50.66
C LYS A 27 -9.95 51.74 -49.89
N ALA A 28 -9.19 50.94 -50.61
CA ALA A 28 -8.00 50.25 -50.15
C ALA A 28 -6.77 51.10 -50.53
N PRO A 29 -5.55 50.75 -50.15
CA PRO A 29 -5.04 50.04 -48.95
C PRO A 29 -3.88 50.83 -48.30
N ASP A 30 -3.58 50.47 -47.07
CA ASP A 30 -2.24 50.67 -46.56
C ASP A 30 -1.79 49.44 -45.74
N VAL A 31 -0.67 48.90 -46.21
CA VAL A 31 -0.01 47.72 -45.63
C VAL A 31 0.69 48.15 -44.37
N ALA A 32 0.16 47.83 -43.20
CA ALA A 32 0.86 47.95 -41.93
C ALA A 32 1.59 46.64 -41.61
N LYS A 33 2.90 46.74 -41.33
CA LYS A 33 3.84 45.72 -40.84
C LYS A 33 3.27 44.94 -39.62
N PRO A 34 3.62 43.65 -39.46
CA PRO A 34 3.31 42.94 -38.25
C PRO A 34 4.08 43.52 -37.04
N ALA A 35 3.34 43.88 -36.02
CA ALA A 35 3.90 44.21 -34.72
C ALA A 35 4.45 42.94 -34.07
N ASP A 36 5.68 43.03 -33.55
CA ASP A 36 6.38 42.01 -32.80
C ASP A 36 5.52 41.44 -31.68
N GLY A 37 5.53 40.10 -31.59
CA GLY A 37 4.84 39.36 -30.57
C GLY A 37 5.30 39.72 -29.15
N ALA A 38 4.40 40.26 -28.38
CA ALA A 38 4.55 40.30 -26.92
C ALA A 38 4.64 38.88 -26.41
N LYS A 39 5.82 38.44 -26.04
CA LYS A 39 6.01 37.29 -25.16
C LYS A 39 5.35 37.64 -23.83
N THR A 40 4.20 37.06 -23.58
CA THR A 40 3.68 36.96 -22.22
C THR A 40 4.61 36.01 -21.48
N ASP A 41 5.57 36.56 -20.77
CA ASP A 41 6.27 35.84 -19.70
C ASP A 41 5.19 35.40 -18.72
N ALA A 42 4.85 34.11 -18.76
CA ALA A 42 4.14 33.47 -17.67
C ALA A 42 5.07 33.55 -16.46
N ALA A 43 4.85 34.56 -15.63
CA ALA A 43 5.49 34.65 -14.33
C ALA A 43 5.20 33.35 -13.61
N ALA A 44 6.23 32.52 -13.41
CA ALA A 44 6.17 31.37 -12.53
C ALA A 44 5.77 31.93 -11.15
N THR A 45 4.53 31.71 -10.77
CA THR A 45 4.03 32.02 -9.43
C THR A 45 4.95 31.29 -8.45
N ALA A 46 5.61 32.03 -7.58
CA ALA A 46 6.40 31.46 -6.49
C ALA A 46 5.49 30.44 -5.74
N PRO A 47 6.01 29.28 -5.37
CA PRO A 47 5.22 28.28 -4.68
C PRO A 47 4.57 28.91 -3.45
N ALA A 48 3.27 28.73 -3.30
CA ALA A 48 2.50 29.23 -2.15
C ALA A 48 3.20 28.75 -0.88
N LYS A 49 3.44 29.67 0.07
CA LYS A 49 4.07 29.30 1.35
C LYS A 49 3.14 28.34 2.09
N LEU A 50 3.60 27.10 2.28
CA LEU A 50 2.87 26.10 3.03
C LEU A 50 2.64 26.59 4.46
N SER A 51 1.48 26.28 5.03
CA SER A 51 1.15 26.64 6.42
C SER A 51 0.12 25.67 6.99
N GLY A 52 0.04 25.64 8.32
CA GLY A 52 -0.92 24.78 9.02
C GLY A 52 -0.36 23.38 9.28
N GLU A 53 -1.14 22.36 8.95
CA GLU A 53 -0.83 20.98 9.31
C GLU A 53 -1.10 20.00 8.17
N VAL A 54 -0.50 18.81 8.27
CA VAL A 54 -0.85 17.64 7.47
C VAL A 54 -1.27 16.50 8.39
N ASN A 55 -2.37 15.85 8.05
CA ASN A 55 -2.94 14.74 8.81
C ASN A 55 -2.68 13.45 8.05
N VAL A 56 -1.84 12.57 8.59
CA VAL A 56 -1.40 11.33 7.96
C VAL A 56 -1.94 10.13 8.72
N TYR A 57 -2.49 9.15 8.00
CA TYR A 57 -2.94 7.88 8.56
C TYR A 57 -2.18 6.73 7.88
N ASN A 58 -1.31 6.10 8.64
CA ASN A 58 -0.39 5.09 8.12
C ASN A 58 -0.39 3.85 9.03
N TRP A 59 0.34 2.84 8.63
CA TRP A 59 0.51 1.61 9.42
C TRP A 59 1.26 1.86 10.71
N ILE A 60 0.94 1.08 11.74
CA ILE A 60 1.73 1.04 12.97
C ILE A 60 3.16 0.58 12.66
N GLU A 61 4.15 1.11 13.40
CA GLU A 61 5.59 0.82 13.23
C GLU A 61 6.15 1.13 11.81
N TYR A 62 5.51 2.02 11.04
CA TYR A 62 5.81 2.26 9.63
C TYR A 62 6.27 3.69 9.30
N LEU A 63 6.66 4.47 10.32
CA LEU A 63 7.28 5.78 10.16
C LEU A 63 8.75 5.69 10.59
N PRO A 64 9.72 5.88 9.66
CA PRO A 64 11.13 5.83 10.02
C PRO A 64 11.52 6.96 10.99
N GLU A 65 12.38 6.64 11.94
CA GLU A 65 12.99 7.65 12.81
C GLU A 65 13.69 8.75 11.99
N GLY A 66 13.45 10.01 12.35
CA GLY A 66 13.99 11.18 11.66
C GLY A 66 13.21 11.64 10.44
N PHE A 67 12.26 10.82 9.93
CA PHE A 67 11.48 11.20 8.74
C PHE A 67 10.54 12.37 9.00
N LYS A 68 9.80 12.33 10.10
CA LYS A 68 8.84 13.39 10.45
C LYS A 68 9.55 14.69 10.79
N GLU A 69 10.63 14.60 11.52
CA GLU A 69 11.46 15.73 11.91
C GLU A 69 12.04 16.43 10.67
N GLY A 70 12.61 15.66 9.73
CA GLY A 70 13.12 16.20 8.48
C GLY A 70 12.06 16.86 7.60
N PHE A 71 10.83 16.32 7.58
CA PHE A 71 9.71 16.97 6.90
C PHE A 71 9.33 18.30 7.56
N ILE A 72 9.25 18.35 8.89
CA ILE A 72 8.93 19.56 9.65
C ILE A 72 10.00 20.62 9.43
N ASP A 73 11.28 20.25 9.51
CA ASP A 73 12.41 21.16 9.30
C ASP A 73 12.39 21.77 7.89
N GLN A 74 12.02 20.98 6.88
CA GLN A 74 11.96 21.45 5.50
C GLN A 74 10.75 22.33 5.20
N THR A 75 9.59 22.05 5.81
CA THR A 75 8.32 22.67 5.42
C THR A 75 7.75 23.66 6.43
N GLY A 76 8.10 23.51 7.70
CA GLY A 76 7.50 24.25 8.82
C GLY A 76 6.06 23.81 9.15
N LEU A 77 5.56 22.73 8.52
CA LEU A 77 4.22 22.21 8.77
C LEU A 77 4.17 21.40 10.06
N LYS A 78 3.06 21.50 10.79
CA LYS A 78 2.75 20.55 11.85
C LYS A 78 2.32 19.22 11.24
N VAL A 79 2.74 18.10 11.82
CA VAL A 79 2.36 16.75 11.40
C VAL A 79 1.52 16.10 12.49
N ASN A 80 0.26 15.78 12.19
CA ASN A 80 -0.57 14.88 12.98
C ASN A 80 -0.48 13.49 12.31
N TYR A 81 -0.05 12.50 13.08
CA TYR A 81 0.21 11.17 12.55
C TYR A 81 -0.50 10.13 13.40
N ASP A 82 -1.47 9.48 12.81
CA ASP A 82 -2.23 8.39 13.41
C ASP A 82 -1.93 7.08 12.70
N THR A 83 -2.16 5.96 13.38
CA THR A 83 -1.82 4.64 12.86
C THR A 83 -3.00 3.69 12.83
N PHE A 84 -2.91 2.69 11.94
CA PHE A 84 -3.81 1.55 11.86
C PHE A 84 -3.01 0.23 11.76
N GLU A 85 -3.68 -0.87 12.03
CA GLU A 85 -3.06 -2.20 12.14
C GLU A 85 -3.30 -3.07 10.92
N THR A 86 -4.41 -2.84 10.20
CA THR A 86 -4.82 -3.65 9.04
C THR A 86 -5.47 -2.80 7.95
N ASP A 87 -5.36 -3.24 6.69
CA ASP A 87 -6.10 -2.62 5.57
C ASP A 87 -7.61 -2.63 5.79
N GLU A 88 -8.14 -3.64 6.48
CA GLU A 88 -9.55 -3.72 6.85
C GLU A 88 -9.96 -2.55 7.74
N ALA A 89 -9.12 -2.16 8.71
CA ALA A 89 -9.37 -1.01 9.58
C ALA A 89 -9.35 0.31 8.80
N LEU A 90 -8.34 0.51 7.94
CA LEU A 90 -8.29 1.67 7.04
C LEU A 90 -9.51 1.72 6.12
N ASN A 91 -9.90 0.58 5.53
CA ASN A 91 -11.06 0.51 4.63
C ASN A 91 -12.37 0.89 5.35
N ALA A 92 -12.56 0.42 6.58
CA ALA A 92 -13.72 0.80 7.39
C ALA A 92 -13.77 2.31 7.63
N LYS A 93 -12.63 2.94 7.92
CA LYS A 93 -12.49 4.39 8.09
C LYS A 93 -12.85 5.16 6.81
N LEU A 94 -12.35 4.72 5.66
CA LEU A 94 -12.62 5.34 4.35
C LEU A 94 -14.10 5.18 3.93
N ILE A 95 -14.73 4.04 4.25
CA ILE A 95 -16.15 3.82 3.97
C ILE A 95 -17.01 4.76 4.80
N ALA A 96 -16.70 4.92 6.08
CA ALA A 96 -17.43 5.82 6.97
C ALA A 96 -17.40 7.28 6.51
N GLY A 97 -16.34 7.69 5.77
CA GLY A 97 -16.14 9.07 5.31
C GLY A 97 -15.80 10.05 6.43
N ASN A 98 -15.60 11.31 6.09
CA ASN A 98 -15.11 12.36 7.01
C ASN A 98 -13.88 11.87 7.76
N THR A 99 -12.90 11.37 7.01
CA THR A 99 -11.74 10.70 7.57
C THR A 99 -10.92 11.62 8.46
N GLY A 100 -10.84 12.89 8.11
CA GLY A 100 -10.00 13.91 8.77
C GLY A 100 -8.54 13.84 8.35
N TYR A 101 -8.19 12.93 7.44
CA TYR A 101 -6.81 12.76 6.96
C TYR A 101 -6.59 13.39 5.59
N ASP A 102 -5.34 13.81 5.35
CA ASP A 102 -4.91 14.40 4.08
C ASP A 102 -4.11 13.39 3.26
N VAL A 103 -3.42 12.46 3.93
CA VAL A 103 -2.71 11.32 3.31
C VAL A 103 -3.06 10.05 4.05
N VAL A 104 -3.38 9.00 3.30
CA VAL A 104 -3.55 7.63 3.82
C VAL A 104 -2.65 6.66 3.08
N VAL A 105 -2.30 5.52 3.71
CA VAL A 105 -1.35 4.57 3.13
C VAL A 105 -1.97 3.17 2.99
N PRO A 106 -2.90 2.98 2.03
CA PRO A 106 -3.47 1.65 1.77
C PRO A 106 -2.49 0.73 1.05
N GLY A 107 -2.62 -0.58 1.28
CA GLY A 107 -2.06 -1.58 0.38
C GLY A 107 -2.71 -1.49 -1.00
N ALA A 108 -1.91 -1.64 -2.07
CA ALA A 108 -2.38 -1.47 -3.46
C ALA A 108 -3.58 -2.36 -3.81
N ALA A 109 -3.64 -3.57 -3.24
CA ALA A 109 -4.75 -4.50 -3.44
C ALA A 109 -6.10 -3.95 -2.93
N TRP A 110 -6.08 -3.24 -1.81
CA TRP A 110 -7.26 -2.57 -1.25
C TRP A 110 -7.53 -1.25 -1.96
N ALA A 111 -6.48 -0.53 -2.31
CA ALA A 111 -6.58 0.74 -3.02
C ALA A 111 -7.30 0.60 -4.37
N GLU A 112 -7.11 -0.52 -5.10
CA GLU A 112 -7.85 -0.82 -6.33
C GLU A 112 -9.38 -0.75 -6.13
N LYS A 113 -9.87 -1.34 -5.04
CA LYS A 113 -11.29 -1.31 -4.68
C LYS A 113 -11.73 0.09 -4.25
N GLN A 114 -10.91 0.76 -3.46
CA GLN A 114 -11.19 2.10 -2.92
C GLN A 114 -11.20 3.17 -4.01
N ILE A 115 -10.35 3.06 -5.05
CA ILE A 115 -10.38 3.91 -6.25
C ILE A 115 -11.72 3.77 -6.97
N LYS A 116 -12.18 2.53 -7.22
CA LYS A 116 -13.47 2.26 -7.87
C LYS A 116 -14.66 2.81 -7.07
N GLN A 117 -14.51 2.95 -5.77
CA GLN A 117 -15.50 3.55 -4.86
C GLN A 117 -15.38 5.07 -4.72
N GLY A 118 -14.47 5.72 -5.44
CA GLY A 118 -14.25 7.16 -5.41
C GLY A 118 -13.70 7.68 -4.09
N LYS A 119 -12.91 6.87 -3.37
CA LYS A 119 -12.37 7.23 -2.05
C LYS A 119 -11.15 8.13 -2.12
N PHE A 120 -10.51 8.25 -3.27
CA PHE A 120 -9.28 9.02 -3.48
C PHE A 120 -9.43 10.08 -4.56
N MET A 121 -8.65 11.14 -4.44
CA MET A 121 -8.48 12.17 -5.46
C MET A 121 -7.49 11.70 -6.52
N LYS A 122 -7.71 12.11 -7.78
CA LYS A 122 -6.66 12.00 -8.80
C LYS A 122 -5.51 12.93 -8.47
N LEU A 123 -4.29 12.42 -8.64
CA LEU A 123 -3.07 13.15 -8.34
C LEU A 123 -2.69 14.09 -9.49
N ASP A 124 -2.32 15.32 -9.13
CA ASP A 124 -1.60 16.23 -10.00
C ASP A 124 -0.08 15.99 -9.85
N LYS A 125 0.47 15.22 -10.80
CA LYS A 125 1.90 14.85 -10.77
C LYS A 125 2.83 16.06 -10.91
N SER A 126 2.35 17.20 -11.41
CA SER A 126 3.15 18.43 -11.47
C SER A 126 3.48 18.98 -10.08
N LYS A 127 2.67 18.62 -9.06
CA LYS A 127 2.91 18.96 -7.65
C LYS A 127 3.85 17.98 -6.93
N ILE A 128 4.35 16.96 -7.63
CA ILE A 128 5.24 15.92 -7.09
C ILE A 128 6.54 15.89 -7.91
N PRO A 129 7.42 16.89 -7.83
CA PRO A 129 8.67 16.93 -8.60
C PRO A 129 9.56 15.70 -8.44
N ASN A 130 9.52 15.05 -7.26
CA ASN A 130 10.28 13.86 -6.94
C ASN A 130 9.68 12.56 -7.52
N TYR A 131 8.52 12.62 -8.19
CA TYR A 131 7.91 11.47 -8.88
C TYR A 131 8.88 10.76 -9.84
N LYS A 132 9.78 11.52 -10.48
CA LYS A 132 10.83 11.02 -11.37
C LYS A 132 11.82 10.05 -10.72
N ASN A 133 11.89 10.03 -9.40
CA ASN A 133 12.81 9.17 -8.63
C ASN A 133 12.27 7.74 -8.44
N LEU A 134 10.98 7.51 -8.74
CA LEU A 134 10.35 6.20 -8.62
C LEU A 134 10.91 5.22 -9.66
N ASP A 135 10.98 3.94 -9.27
CA ASP A 135 11.38 2.87 -10.17
C ASP A 135 10.26 2.56 -11.18
N PRO A 136 10.51 2.72 -12.50
CA PRO A 136 9.50 2.46 -13.52
C PRO A 136 8.93 1.03 -13.49
N ALA A 137 9.76 0.03 -13.18
CA ALA A 137 9.31 -1.37 -13.13
C ALA A 137 8.31 -1.60 -11.98
N LEU A 138 8.51 -0.94 -10.83
CA LEU A 138 7.54 -0.98 -9.73
C LEU A 138 6.27 -0.21 -10.08
N MET A 139 6.38 0.92 -10.80
CA MET A 139 5.21 1.69 -11.26
C MET A 139 4.35 0.88 -12.24
N GLU A 140 4.93 0.02 -13.07
CA GLU A 140 4.19 -0.91 -13.92
C GLU A 140 3.40 -1.95 -13.09
N GLN A 141 3.94 -2.39 -11.95
CA GLN A 141 3.20 -3.30 -11.06
C GLN A 141 2.02 -2.59 -10.40
N ILE A 142 2.22 -1.36 -9.93
CA ILE A 142 1.16 -0.55 -9.30
C ILE A 142 0.06 -0.20 -10.31
N ALA A 143 0.42 0.02 -11.58
CA ALA A 143 -0.54 0.29 -12.66
C ALA A 143 -1.57 -0.85 -12.86
N LYS A 144 -1.33 -2.04 -12.33
CA LYS A 144 -2.32 -3.14 -12.34
C LYS A 144 -3.49 -2.88 -11.37
N ALA A 145 -3.25 -2.12 -10.30
CA ALA A 145 -4.27 -1.70 -9.34
C ALA A 145 -4.79 -0.28 -9.65
N ASP A 146 -3.94 0.59 -10.20
CA ASP A 146 -4.20 1.98 -10.53
C ASP A 146 -3.77 2.26 -11.99
N PRO A 147 -4.60 1.93 -13.01
CA PRO A 147 -4.28 2.15 -14.39
C PRO A 147 -3.90 3.62 -14.69
N GLY A 148 -2.69 3.82 -15.24
CA GLY A 148 -2.13 5.15 -15.48
C GLY A 148 -1.46 5.79 -14.25
N ASN A 149 -1.44 5.11 -13.12
CA ASN A 149 -0.88 5.62 -11.84
C ASN A 149 -1.47 6.99 -11.51
N GLU A 150 -2.80 7.09 -11.53
CA GLU A 150 -3.51 8.36 -11.38
C GLU A 150 -3.80 8.73 -9.92
N TYR A 151 -3.79 7.75 -9.00
CA TYR A 151 -4.24 7.92 -7.61
C TYR A 151 -3.18 7.56 -6.59
N LEU A 152 -2.23 6.67 -6.94
CA LEU A 152 -1.33 6.02 -5.98
C LEU A 152 0.13 6.42 -6.19
N ILE A 153 0.81 6.68 -5.08
CA ILE A 153 2.26 6.85 -5.02
C ILE A 153 2.82 5.77 -4.08
N PRO A 154 3.73 4.91 -4.52
CA PRO A 154 4.28 3.88 -3.64
C PRO A 154 5.03 4.49 -2.45
N TRP A 155 4.78 3.93 -1.26
CA TRP A 155 5.45 4.24 0.00
C TRP A 155 6.58 3.26 0.27
N ALA A 156 6.25 1.97 0.28
CA ALA A 156 7.19 0.88 0.45
C ALA A 156 6.65 -0.40 -0.21
N TRP A 157 7.49 -1.42 -0.29
CA TRP A 157 7.06 -2.74 -0.73
C TRP A 157 7.82 -3.84 0.00
N GLY A 158 7.25 -5.02 0.00
CA GLY A 158 7.79 -6.20 0.64
C GLY A 158 6.99 -7.43 0.26
N PHE A 159 7.08 -8.46 1.09
CA PHE A 159 6.29 -9.66 0.90
C PHE A 159 5.90 -10.29 2.23
N THR A 160 4.77 -10.99 2.23
CA THR A 160 4.36 -11.86 3.30
C THR A 160 5.01 -13.22 3.10
N GLY A 161 5.78 -13.62 4.08
CA GLY A 161 6.59 -14.82 4.02
C GLY A 161 6.90 -15.39 5.40
N VAL A 162 7.82 -16.31 5.45
CA VAL A 162 8.24 -16.98 6.70
C VAL A 162 9.57 -16.43 7.18
N GLY A 163 9.59 -15.99 8.43
CA GLY A 163 10.81 -15.65 9.15
C GLY A 163 11.08 -16.59 10.31
N ILE A 164 12.32 -16.65 10.72
CA ILE A 164 12.75 -17.52 11.83
C ILE A 164 13.78 -16.82 12.73
N ASN A 165 13.82 -17.27 13.99
CA ASN A 165 15.03 -17.24 14.78
C ASN A 165 15.75 -18.59 14.60
N GLU A 166 16.77 -18.64 13.76
CA GLU A 166 17.42 -19.88 13.29
C GLU A 166 17.93 -20.75 14.43
N GLU A 167 18.57 -20.16 15.43
CA GLU A 167 19.09 -20.89 16.60
C GLU A 167 17.96 -21.59 17.37
N LYS A 168 16.87 -20.85 17.64
CA LYS A 168 15.73 -21.39 18.39
C LYS A 168 14.98 -22.46 17.61
N VAL A 169 14.82 -22.24 16.30
CA VAL A 169 14.19 -23.22 15.41
C VAL A 169 15.02 -24.51 15.35
N LYS A 170 16.35 -24.42 15.12
CA LYS A 170 17.23 -25.60 15.13
C LYS A 170 17.15 -26.35 16.45
N LYS A 171 17.17 -25.63 17.58
CA LYS A 171 17.03 -26.23 18.89
C LYS A 171 15.70 -26.97 19.07
N ALA A 172 14.60 -26.40 18.58
CA ALA A 172 13.27 -27.01 18.71
C ALA A 172 13.06 -28.19 17.76
N LEU A 173 13.65 -28.16 16.58
CA LEU A 173 13.57 -29.26 15.59
C LEU A 173 14.46 -30.46 15.99
N GLY A 174 15.58 -30.23 16.72
CA GLY A 174 16.56 -31.24 17.02
C GLY A 174 17.24 -31.76 15.75
N ASP A 175 17.17 -33.06 15.50
CA ASP A 175 17.77 -33.70 14.33
C ASP A 175 16.95 -33.52 13.02
N MET A 176 15.75 -32.93 13.11
CA MET A 176 14.90 -32.65 11.96
C MET A 176 15.47 -31.47 11.17
N PRO A 177 15.75 -31.62 9.85
CA PRO A 177 16.28 -30.52 9.06
C PRO A 177 15.23 -29.42 8.83
N LEU A 178 15.72 -28.22 8.50
CA LEU A 178 14.85 -27.19 7.94
C LEU A 178 14.23 -27.68 6.63
N PRO A 179 12.93 -27.38 6.38
CA PRO A 179 12.29 -27.82 5.15
C PRO A 179 12.79 -27.02 3.95
N GLU A 180 12.69 -27.61 2.78
CA GLU A 180 12.98 -26.94 1.51
C GLU A 180 12.00 -25.78 1.25
N ASN A 181 10.71 -26.00 1.53
CA ASN A 181 9.69 -24.96 1.50
C ASN A 181 9.51 -24.34 2.89
N PRO A 182 9.90 -23.05 3.11
CA PRO A 182 9.78 -22.40 4.42
C PRO A 182 8.35 -22.42 5.01
N PHE A 183 7.32 -22.43 4.17
CA PHE A 183 5.93 -22.47 4.63
C PHE A 183 5.56 -23.77 5.35
N ASP A 184 6.33 -24.85 5.19
CA ASP A 184 6.16 -26.06 5.97
C ASP A 184 6.29 -25.80 7.48
N LEU A 185 7.12 -24.82 7.89
CA LEU A 185 7.31 -24.44 9.28
C LEU A 185 6.04 -23.88 9.95
N VAL A 186 5.07 -23.41 9.16
CA VAL A 186 3.83 -22.80 9.64
C VAL A 186 2.56 -23.54 9.21
N PHE A 187 2.62 -24.39 8.16
CA PHE A 187 1.45 -25.06 7.62
C PHE A 187 1.44 -26.59 7.76
N LYS A 188 2.57 -27.19 8.17
CA LYS A 188 2.65 -28.64 8.41
C LYS A 188 2.69 -28.98 9.90
N PRO A 189 1.74 -29.81 10.41
CA PRO A 189 1.75 -30.26 11.81
C PRO A 189 3.05 -30.96 12.25
N GLU A 190 3.75 -31.58 11.30
CA GLU A 190 5.04 -32.22 11.50
C GLU A 190 6.09 -31.24 12.08
N TYR A 191 6.12 -30.00 11.59
CA TYR A 191 7.00 -28.93 12.04
C TYR A 191 6.38 -28.15 13.19
N THR A 192 5.13 -27.70 13.05
CA THR A 192 4.51 -26.79 14.03
C THR A 192 4.42 -27.41 15.43
N SER A 193 4.18 -28.75 15.52
CA SER A 193 4.15 -29.44 16.79
C SER A 193 5.46 -29.42 17.57
N LYS A 194 6.60 -29.34 16.89
CA LYS A 194 7.92 -29.17 17.49
C LYS A 194 8.20 -27.70 17.84
N LEU A 195 7.78 -26.78 16.96
CA LEU A 195 8.07 -25.35 17.05
C LEU A 195 7.16 -24.59 18.03
N LYS A 196 6.02 -25.16 18.44
CA LYS A 196 5.09 -24.53 19.39
C LYS A 196 5.75 -24.14 20.72
N SER A 197 6.77 -24.89 21.16
CA SER A 197 7.47 -24.62 22.40
C SER A 197 8.27 -23.32 22.36
N CYS A 198 8.88 -22.99 21.21
CA CYS A 198 9.62 -21.73 21.03
C CYS A 198 8.75 -20.58 20.51
N GLY A 199 7.54 -20.87 20.02
CA GLY A 199 6.51 -19.89 19.66
C GLY A 199 6.41 -19.60 18.17
N ILE A 200 5.20 -19.82 17.65
CA ILE A 200 4.82 -19.52 16.26
C ILE A 200 3.88 -18.33 16.27
N PHE A 201 4.20 -17.34 15.45
CA PHE A 201 3.38 -16.16 15.17
C PHE A 201 2.76 -16.24 13.78
N MET A 202 1.56 -15.71 13.66
CA MET A 202 0.87 -15.55 12.39
C MET A 202 0.15 -14.21 12.34
N LEU A 203 0.17 -13.55 11.19
CA LEU A 203 -0.55 -12.30 11.00
C LEU A 203 -2.05 -12.45 11.29
N ASP A 204 -2.64 -11.45 11.93
CA ASP A 204 -4.08 -11.36 12.18
C ASP A 204 -4.80 -10.68 11.01
N SER A 205 -4.53 -11.14 9.80
CA SER A 205 -5.10 -10.60 8.58
C SER A 205 -5.51 -11.73 7.61
N PRO A 206 -6.81 -11.87 7.29
CA PRO A 206 -7.27 -12.85 6.32
C PRO A 206 -6.68 -12.62 4.93
N SER A 207 -6.49 -11.36 4.54
CA SER A 207 -5.94 -10.97 3.22
C SER A 207 -4.42 -11.19 3.09
N GLU A 208 -3.75 -11.65 4.16
CA GLU A 208 -2.36 -12.08 4.15
C GLU A 208 -2.24 -13.60 4.26
N VAL A 209 -2.90 -14.19 5.25
CA VAL A 209 -2.73 -15.59 5.61
C VAL A 209 -3.38 -16.52 4.58
N LEU A 210 -4.60 -16.21 4.12
CA LEU A 210 -5.31 -17.09 3.18
C LEU A 210 -4.66 -17.11 1.79
N PRO A 211 -4.23 -15.97 1.18
CA PRO A 211 -3.45 -15.99 -0.05
C PRO A 211 -2.17 -16.82 0.05
N ALA A 212 -1.42 -16.69 1.16
CA ALA A 212 -0.21 -17.49 1.39
C ALA A 212 -0.54 -19.00 1.49
N ALA A 213 -1.62 -19.36 2.19
CA ALA A 213 -2.07 -20.74 2.30
C ALA A 213 -2.53 -21.29 0.93
N LEU A 214 -3.28 -20.52 0.14
CA LEU A 214 -3.70 -20.92 -1.21
C LEU A 214 -2.50 -21.15 -2.12
N GLN A 215 -1.54 -20.23 -2.14
CA GLN A 215 -0.33 -20.39 -2.94
C GLN A 215 0.50 -21.61 -2.52
N TYR A 216 0.64 -21.84 -1.21
CA TYR A 216 1.27 -23.04 -0.67
C TYR A 216 0.59 -24.35 -1.16
N MET A 217 -0.74 -24.33 -1.31
CA MET A 217 -1.52 -25.46 -1.86
C MET A 217 -1.49 -25.54 -3.40
N GLY A 218 -0.75 -24.69 -4.09
CA GLY A 218 -0.70 -24.60 -5.55
C GLY A 218 -1.98 -24.02 -6.17
N LYS A 219 -2.74 -23.23 -5.41
CA LYS A 219 -3.94 -22.52 -5.84
C LYS A 219 -3.63 -21.09 -6.21
N ASP A 220 -4.55 -20.43 -6.93
CA ASP A 220 -4.49 -18.99 -7.13
C ASP A 220 -4.65 -18.27 -5.79
N ALA A 221 -3.66 -17.42 -5.43
CA ALA A 221 -3.67 -16.65 -4.21
C ALA A 221 -4.87 -15.70 -4.08
N SER A 222 -5.49 -15.32 -5.20
CA SER A 222 -6.70 -14.50 -5.30
C SER A 222 -7.92 -15.28 -5.81
N SER A 223 -7.99 -16.58 -5.51
CA SER A 223 -9.05 -17.47 -6.01
C SER A 223 -10.44 -16.86 -5.81
N THR A 224 -11.29 -17.01 -6.83
CA THR A 224 -12.70 -16.64 -6.77
C THR A 224 -13.60 -17.81 -6.36
N ASN A 225 -13.02 -19.00 -6.12
CA ASN A 225 -13.73 -20.20 -5.73
C ASN A 225 -13.78 -20.34 -4.20
N PRO A 226 -14.96 -20.24 -3.54
CA PRO A 226 -15.09 -20.41 -2.09
C PRO A 226 -14.57 -21.74 -1.56
N ALA A 227 -14.62 -22.82 -2.37
CA ALA A 227 -14.13 -24.14 -1.97
C ALA A 227 -12.61 -24.17 -1.74
N ASP A 228 -11.84 -23.31 -2.42
CA ASP A 228 -10.40 -23.22 -2.20
C ASP A 228 -10.08 -22.65 -0.80
N TYR A 229 -10.86 -21.66 -0.35
CA TYR A 229 -10.73 -21.12 1.02
C TYR A 229 -11.15 -22.15 2.07
N ALA A 230 -12.20 -22.91 1.82
CA ALA A 230 -12.61 -23.98 2.73
C ALA A 230 -11.50 -25.03 2.88
N ALA A 231 -10.86 -25.45 1.78
CA ALA A 231 -9.73 -26.38 1.80
C ALA A 231 -8.52 -25.81 2.55
N ALA A 232 -8.18 -24.52 2.33
CA ALA A 232 -7.14 -23.83 3.08
C ALA A 232 -7.47 -23.76 4.58
N GLY A 233 -8.74 -23.56 4.93
CA GLY A 233 -9.23 -23.57 6.30
C GLY A 233 -8.99 -24.90 7.02
N GLU A 234 -9.23 -26.02 6.36
CA GLU A 234 -8.97 -27.35 6.93
C GLU A 234 -7.47 -27.58 7.17
N MET A 235 -6.61 -27.16 6.24
CA MET A 235 -5.16 -27.20 6.43
C MET A 235 -4.72 -26.33 7.62
N LEU A 236 -5.22 -25.11 7.72
CA LEU A 236 -4.87 -24.17 8.81
C LEU A 236 -5.36 -24.67 10.18
N LYS A 237 -6.55 -25.26 10.27
CA LYS A 237 -7.08 -25.88 11.51
C LYS A 237 -6.16 -26.95 12.08
N ALA A 238 -5.49 -27.74 11.22
CA ALA A 238 -4.58 -28.78 11.66
C ALA A 238 -3.39 -28.25 12.48
N VAL A 239 -2.98 -26.99 12.24
CA VAL A 239 -1.85 -26.33 12.92
C VAL A 239 -2.29 -25.33 13.99
N ARG A 240 -3.58 -24.99 14.08
CA ARG A 240 -4.09 -23.91 14.94
C ARG A 240 -3.61 -23.99 16.40
N LYS A 241 -3.65 -25.18 16.97
CA LYS A 241 -3.27 -25.44 18.37
C LYS A 241 -1.79 -25.15 18.66
N ASP A 242 -0.96 -25.09 17.64
CA ASP A 242 0.48 -24.84 17.75
C ASP A 242 0.83 -23.37 17.58
N ILE A 243 -0.11 -22.54 17.07
CA ILE A 243 0.07 -21.09 16.91
C ILE A 243 -0.08 -20.42 18.26
N ARG A 244 1.00 -19.76 18.72
CA ARG A 244 1.03 -19.06 20.00
C ARG A 244 0.30 -17.73 19.96
N LYS A 245 0.51 -16.95 18.88
CA LYS A 245 0.02 -15.56 18.79
C LYS A 245 -0.42 -15.22 17.38
N PHE A 246 -1.53 -14.48 17.30
CA PHE A 246 -1.92 -13.69 16.12
C PHE A 246 -1.70 -12.20 16.44
N GLY A 247 -1.32 -11.40 15.44
CA GLY A 247 -1.09 -9.97 15.62
C GLY A 247 -0.66 -9.27 14.33
N ASP A 248 -0.05 -8.12 14.51
CA ASP A 248 0.38 -7.16 13.50
C ASP A 248 1.86 -6.77 13.70
N SER A 249 2.30 -5.64 13.12
CA SER A 249 3.68 -5.13 13.26
C SER A 249 4.12 -4.83 14.70
N SER A 250 3.20 -4.74 15.66
CA SER A 250 3.56 -4.58 17.09
C SER A 250 4.37 -5.75 17.63
N VAL A 251 4.42 -6.87 16.90
CA VAL A 251 5.20 -8.07 17.25
C VAL A 251 6.72 -7.90 17.08
N VAL A 252 7.19 -6.86 16.37
CA VAL A 252 8.63 -6.65 16.07
C VAL A 252 9.50 -6.77 17.33
N ASN A 253 9.08 -6.16 18.44
CA ASN A 253 9.82 -6.24 19.71
C ASN A 253 9.88 -7.68 20.27
N GLU A 254 8.78 -8.45 20.17
CA GLU A 254 8.76 -9.85 20.65
C GLU A 254 9.65 -10.77 19.79
N ILE A 255 9.78 -10.45 18.50
CA ILE A 255 10.72 -11.13 17.61
C ILE A 255 12.16 -10.79 18.02
N ALA A 256 12.44 -9.50 18.19
CA ALA A 256 13.75 -9.00 18.58
C ALA A 256 14.22 -9.59 19.93
N ASP A 257 13.33 -9.64 20.91
CA ASP A 257 13.56 -10.24 22.24
C ASP A 257 13.65 -11.78 22.20
N GLY A 258 13.30 -12.37 21.08
CA GLY A 258 13.33 -13.83 20.89
C GLY A 258 12.23 -14.58 21.63
N ASN A 259 11.10 -13.96 21.94
CA ASN A 259 9.94 -14.62 22.56
C ASN A 259 9.18 -15.51 21.56
N LEU A 260 9.46 -15.34 20.27
CA LEU A 260 8.95 -16.10 19.17
C LEU A 260 10.10 -16.67 18.34
N CYS A 261 9.87 -17.72 17.58
CA CYS A 261 10.92 -18.36 16.80
C CYS A 261 10.55 -18.58 15.33
N VAL A 262 9.26 -18.60 14.99
CA VAL A 262 8.76 -18.71 13.62
C VAL A 262 7.66 -17.68 13.40
N PHE A 263 7.69 -17.02 12.25
CA PHE A 263 6.80 -15.91 11.94
C PHE A 263 6.24 -16.10 10.53
N LEU A 264 4.91 -16.20 10.39
CA LEU A 264 4.25 -15.86 9.12
C LEU A 264 3.91 -14.39 9.20
N GLY A 265 4.73 -13.55 8.54
CA GLY A 265 4.69 -12.11 8.72
C GLY A 265 5.23 -11.33 7.52
N TRP A 266 5.25 -10.02 7.67
CA TRP A 266 5.81 -9.13 6.68
C TRP A 266 7.34 -9.13 6.74
N SER A 267 7.98 -9.24 5.58
CA SER A 267 9.44 -9.33 5.46
C SER A 267 10.17 -8.14 6.10
N GLY A 268 9.60 -6.94 6.00
CA GLY A 268 10.17 -5.74 6.60
C GLY A 268 10.18 -5.80 8.13
N ASP A 269 9.11 -6.24 8.77
CA ASP A 269 9.05 -6.38 10.23
C ASP A 269 10.09 -7.35 10.76
N ILE A 270 10.30 -8.45 10.06
CA ILE A 270 11.30 -9.45 10.43
C ILE A 270 12.71 -8.86 10.26
N ASN A 271 12.96 -8.15 9.15
CA ASN A 271 14.22 -7.45 8.91
C ASN A 271 14.44 -6.35 9.94
N LYS A 272 13.40 -5.58 10.30
CA LYS A 272 13.45 -4.56 11.36
C LYS A 272 13.83 -5.18 12.70
N ALA A 273 13.20 -6.27 13.09
CA ALA A 273 13.56 -6.98 14.34
C ALA A 273 15.02 -7.43 14.34
N ALA A 274 15.54 -7.89 13.20
CA ALA A 274 16.96 -8.24 13.05
C ALA A 274 17.88 -7.02 13.14
N LEU A 275 17.47 -5.89 12.58
CA LEU A 275 18.20 -4.63 12.66
C LEU A 275 18.25 -4.09 14.10
N ASP A 276 17.10 -4.00 14.76
CA ASP A 276 16.94 -3.40 16.08
C ASP A 276 17.68 -4.23 17.15
N SER A 277 17.61 -5.57 17.08
CA SER A 277 18.28 -6.46 18.02
C SER A 277 19.76 -6.72 17.71
N GLY A 278 20.21 -6.45 16.49
CA GLY A 278 21.52 -6.89 16.00
C GLY A 278 21.68 -8.42 15.92
N ASN A 279 20.58 -9.19 16.04
CA ASN A 279 20.62 -10.65 16.09
C ASN A 279 20.60 -11.26 14.68
N ALA A 280 21.76 -11.72 14.21
CA ALA A 280 21.92 -12.35 12.90
C ALA A 280 21.15 -13.69 12.74
N ASN A 281 20.62 -14.27 13.84
CA ASN A 281 19.79 -15.47 13.75
C ASN A 281 18.34 -15.16 13.32
N ILE A 282 17.89 -13.90 13.41
CA ILE A 282 16.58 -13.48 12.89
C ILE A 282 16.72 -13.31 11.38
N LYS A 283 15.98 -14.12 10.63
CA LYS A 283 16.10 -14.19 9.16
C LYS A 283 14.72 -14.33 8.51
N VAL A 284 14.55 -13.67 7.38
CA VAL A 284 13.49 -14.00 6.43
C VAL A 284 13.99 -15.14 5.56
N LEU A 285 13.16 -16.15 5.35
CA LEU A 285 13.47 -17.28 4.47
C LEU A 285 12.89 -17.03 3.07
N LEU A 286 13.75 -17.13 2.06
CA LEU A 286 13.32 -17.15 0.67
C LEU A 286 13.04 -18.59 0.25
N GLY A 287 12.01 -18.80 -0.58
CA GLY A 287 11.61 -20.11 -1.09
C GLY A 287 10.45 -19.98 -2.05
N HIS A 288 9.86 -21.12 -2.43
CA HIS A 288 8.68 -21.14 -3.26
C HIS A 288 7.47 -20.60 -2.45
N GLY A 289 6.86 -19.55 -2.96
CA GLY A 289 5.72 -18.91 -2.31
C GLY A 289 6.07 -17.55 -1.69
N GLY A 290 5.06 -16.94 -1.13
CA GLY A 290 5.11 -15.58 -0.62
C GLY A 290 4.20 -14.66 -1.43
N ILE A 291 3.73 -13.61 -0.77
CA ILE A 291 2.77 -12.67 -1.35
C ILE A 291 3.41 -11.28 -1.37
N VAL A 292 3.79 -10.82 -2.55
CA VAL A 292 4.35 -9.47 -2.72
C VAL A 292 3.25 -8.43 -2.56
N PHE A 293 3.51 -7.40 -1.80
CA PHE A 293 2.61 -6.26 -1.61
C PHE A 293 3.33 -4.93 -1.90
N PHE A 294 2.53 -3.94 -2.23
CA PHE A 294 2.93 -2.54 -2.32
C PHE A 294 2.01 -1.73 -1.41
N ASP A 295 2.60 -0.95 -0.52
CA ASP A 295 1.88 0.05 0.25
C ASP A 295 2.02 1.39 -0.45
N THR A 296 0.92 2.11 -0.55
CA THR A 296 0.81 3.26 -1.44
C THR A 296 0.20 4.45 -0.72
N MET A 297 0.74 5.63 -0.93
CA MET A 297 0.12 6.87 -0.47
C MET A 297 -0.98 7.29 -1.43
N ALA A 298 -2.11 7.71 -0.86
CA ALA A 298 -3.22 8.30 -1.58
C ALA A 298 -3.77 9.51 -0.82
N ILE A 299 -4.38 10.45 -1.53
CA ILE A 299 -5.09 11.60 -0.96
C ILE A 299 -6.58 11.24 -0.88
N PRO A 300 -7.19 11.15 0.32
CA PRO A 300 -8.63 10.91 0.44
C PRO A 300 -9.46 11.97 -0.30
N ALA A 301 -10.61 11.56 -0.83
CA ALA A 301 -11.50 12.48 -1.56
C ALA A 301 -12.07 13.61 -0.67
N ASP A 302 -12.05 13.43 0.65
CA ASP A 302 -12.49 14.39 1.66
C ASP A 302 -11.35 15.14 2.35
N ALA A 303 -10.10 15.03 1.85
CA ALA A 303 -8.93 15.73 2.36
C ALA A 303 -9.11 17.25 2.29
N LYS A 304 -8.62 17.95 3.32
CA LYS A 304 -8.77 19.41 3.45
C LYS A 304 -7.49 20.17 3.18
N ASN A 305 -6.33 19.59 3.52
CA ASN A 305 -5.02 20.25 3.39
C ASN A 305 -4.26 19.68 2.18
N ILE A 306 -4.85 19.81 0.98
CA ILE A 306 -4.38 19.15 -0.24
C ILE A 306 -2.94 19.53 -0.61
N ASP A 307 -2.55 20.81 -0.53
CA ASP A 307 -1.19 21.23 -0.85
C ASP A 307 -0.18 20.68 0.17
N ASN A 308 -0.56 20.56 1.44
CA ASN A 308 0.26 19.93 2.48
C ASN A 308 0.38 18.42 2.27
N ALA A 309 -0.68 17.77 1.76
CA ALA A 309 -0.63 16.36 1.36
C ALA A 309 0.37 16.13 0.22
N TYR A 310 0.37 16.99 -0.80
CA TYR A 310 1.37 16.94 -1.87
C TYR A 310 2.79 17.17 -1.36
N ALA A 311 2.98 18.09 -0.42
CA ALA A 311 4.28 18.31 0.21
C ALA A 311 4.79 17.07 0.94
N TRP A 312 3.91 16.36 1.70
CA TRP A 312 4.25 15.11 2.36
C TRP A 312 4.64 14.02 1.35
N ILE A 313 3.82 13.83 0.33
CA ILE A 313 4.07 12.84 -0.73
C ILE A 313 5.38 13.16 -1.47
N ASN A 314 5.61 14.42 -1.83
CA ASN A 314 6.83 14.80 -2.52
C ASN A 314 8.08 14.62 -1.65
N TYR A 315 8.00 14.96 -0.34
CA TYR A 315 9.09 14.72 0.62
C TYR A 315 9.37 13.22 0.78
N SER A 316 8.33 12.40 0.81
CA SER A 316 8.48 10.94 0.89
C SER A 316 9.27 10.36 -0.29
N LEU A 317 9.32 11.06 -1.41
CA LEU A 317 10.09 10.71 -2.59
C LEU A 317 11.45 11.47 -2.69
N ASP A 318 11.84 12.24 -1.66
CA ASP A 318 13.22 12.70 -1.56
C ASP A 318 14.14 11.51 -1.35
N PRO A 319 15.25 11.38 -2.09
CA PRO A 319 16.11 10.21 -2.02
C PRO A 319 16.63 9.88 -0.61
N LYS A 320 16.99 10.88 0.18
CA LYS A 320 17.50 10.66 1.54
C LYS A 320 16.38 10.27 2.50
N ALA A 321 15.23 10.94 2.40
CA ALA A 321 14.04 10.59 3.20
C ALA A 321 13.54 9.17 2.86
N ALA A 322 13.47 8.82 1.57
CA ALA A 322 13.05 7.51 1.11
C ALA A 322 14.00 6.38 1.55
N ALA A 323 15.31 6.63 1.64
CA ALA A 323 16.29 5.64 2.12
C ALA A 323 16.07 5.27 3.59
N LEU A 324 15.49 6.16 4.41
CA LEU A 324 15.19 5.85 5.81
C LEU A 324 14.24 4.66 5.94
N MET A 325 13.31 4.46 4.98
CA MET A 325 12.42 3.30 4.93
C MET A 325 13.21 2.00 5.01
N THR A 326 14.22 1.84 4.17
CA THR A 326 15.03 0.64 4.13
C THR A 326 15.99 0.55 5.32
N ASN A 327 16.69 1.65 5.62
CA ASN A 327 17.73 1.66 6.65
C ASN A 327 17.19 1.49 8.07
N LYS A 328 15.97 1.95 8.34
CA LYS A 328 15.36 1.94 9.68
C LYS A 328 14.28 0.88 9.86
N LEU A 329 13.55 0.54 8.79
CA LEU A 329 12.42 -0.35 8.88
C LEU A 329 12.61 -1.67 8.14
N GLY A 330 13.67 -1.83 7.35
CA GLY A 330 13.94 -3.08 6.63
C GLY A 330 12.96 -3.39 5.48
N TYR A 331 12.14 -2.41 5.05
CA TYR A 331 11.30 -2.52 3.87
C TYR A 331 12.00 -1.95 2.64
N ALA A 332 11.67 -2.46 1.47
CA ALA A 332 12.23 -1.93 0.24
C ALA A 332 11.61 -0.58 -0.12
N THR A 333 12.47 0.42 -0.38
CA THR A 333 12.03 1.69 -0.94
C THR A 333 11.71 1.53 -2.43
N PRO A 334 10.60 2.13 -2.92
CA PRO A 334 10.28 2.17 -4.34
C PRO A 334 11.06 3.26 -5.11
N ASN A 335 11.88 4.04 -4.41
CA ASN A 335 12.62 5.18 -4.95
C ASN A 335 14.00 4.73 -5.44
N LYS A 336 14.17 4.69 -6.76
CA LYS A 336 15.43 4.28 -7.37
C LYS A 336 16.62 5.19 -7.00
N ALA A 337 16.38 6.50 -6.89
CA ALA A 337 17.42 7.44 -6.51
C ALA A 337 17.83 7.31 -5.03
N ALA A 338 17.00 6.70 -4.19
CA ALA A 338 17.31 6.47 -2.78
C ALA A 338 18.37 5.38 -2.57
N LEU A 339 18.60 4.50 -3.55
CA LEU A 339 19.56 3.39 -3.42
C LEU A 339 20.99 3.86 -3.12
N GLU A 340 21.35 5.08 -3.53
CA GLU A 340 22.65 5.69 -3.19
C GLU A 340 22.81 6.00 -1.70
N PHE A 341 21.70 6.11 -0.96
CA PHE A 341 21.65 6.46 0.47
C PHE A 341 21.24 5.25 1.34
N VAL A 342 20.96 4.09 0.72
CA VAL A 342 20.69 2.85 1.44
C VAL A 342 21.99 2.25 1.95
N ASP A 343 22.00 1.85 3.22
CA ASP A 343 23.15 1.18 3.84
C ASP A 343 23.51 -0.09 3.07
N LYS A 344 24.81 -0.31 2.84
CA LYS A 344 25.29 -1.44 2.04
C LYS A 344 24.73 -2.79 2.53
N LYS A 345 24.65 -3.01 3.86
CA LYS A 345 24.09 -4.25 4.43
C LYS A 345 22.64 -4.47 4.01
N SER A 346 21.84 -3.41 3.95
CA SER A 346 20.44 -3.47 3.53
C SER A 346 20.30 -3.57 2.00
N ALA A 347 21.16 -2.88 1.26
CA ALA A 347 21.19 -2.94 -0.20
C ALA A 347 21.58 -4.33 -0.73
N ASP A 348 22.49 -5.03 -0.05
CA ASP A 348 22.94 -6.39 -0.38
C ASP A 348 21.96 -7.47 0.15
N ASN A 349 20.92 -7.09 0.91
CA ASN A 349 19.98 -8.06 1.47
C ASN A 349 18.89 -8.42 0.45
N ASN A 350 18.94 -9.65 -0.06
CA ASN A 350 18.00 -10.18 -1.05
C ASN A 350 16.59 -10.47 -0.49
N THR A 351 16.35 -10.30 0.82
CA THR A 351 15.02 -10.35 1.43
C THR A 351 14.39 -8.97 1.58
N ILE A 352 15.14 -7.91 1.32
CA ILE A 352 14.66 -6.53 1.18
C ILE A 352 14.46 -6.26 -0.32
N PHE A 353 15.53 -6.34 -1.11
CA PHE A 353 15.48 -6.13 -2.56
C PHE A 353 15.49 -7.48 -3.29
N LEU A 354 14.29 -7.99 -3.56
CA LEU A 354 14.10 -9.29 -4.19
C LEU A 354 14.71 -9.33 -5.61
N SER A 355 15.38 -10.42 -5.92
CA SER A 355 15.80 -10.69 -7.29
C SER A 355 14.59 -10.92 -8.21
N ALA A 356 14.80 -10.75 -9.53
CA ALA A 356 13.75 -11.02 -10.52
C ALA A 356 13.20 -12.45 -10.43
N ASP A 357 14.05 -13.43 -10.09
CA ASP A 357 13.63 -14.83 -9.98
C ASP A 357 12.81 -15.08 -8.71
N ASN A 358 13.17 -14.45 -7.58
CA ASN A 358 12.36 -14.49 -6.37
C ASN A 358 10.98 -13.85 -6.60
N LEU A 359 10.94 -12.69 -7.27
CA LEU A 359 9.67 -12.03 -7.62
C LEU A 359 8.77 -12.89 -8.50
N LYS A 360 9.34 -13.65 -9.46
CA LYS A 360 8.55 -14.57 -10.31
C LYS A 360 7.97 -15.76 -9.55
N SER A 361 8.60 -16.18 -8.46
CA SER A 361 8.14 -17.31 -7.65
C SER A 361 7.02 -16.93 -6.66
N MET A 362 6.74 -15.64 -6.49
CA MET A 362 5.76 -15.10 -5.56
C MET A 362 4.51 -14.60 -6.27
N ALA A 363 3.36 -14.69 -5.61
CA ALA A 363 2.14 -14.07 -6.11
C ALA A 363 2.07 -12.59 -5.72
N MET A 364 1.47 -11.78 -6.60
CA MET A 364 1.11 -10.41 -6.24
C MET A 364 -0.13 -10.43 -5.35
N ARG A 365 -0.10 -9.69 -4.24
CA ARG A 365 -1.25 -9.54 -3.36
C ARG A 365 -2.41 -8.89 -4.11
N ARG A 366 -3.56 -9.57 -4.12
CA ARG A 366 -4.82 -9.10 -4.68
C ARG A 366 -5.97 -9.57 -3.81
N LEU A 367 -7.02 -8.78 -3.73
CA LEU A 367 -8.27 -9.25 -3.13
C LEU A 367 -9.02 -10.14 -4.12
N PRO A 368 -9.79 -11.13 -3.63
CA PRO A 368 -10.69 -11.90 -4.47
C PRO A 368 -11.64 -10.97 -5.25
N ALA A 369 -11.86 -11.27 -6.52
CA ALA A 369 -12.64 -10.40 -7.39
C ALA A 369 -14.16 -10.43 -7.09
N THR A 370 -14.65 -11.42 -6.34
CA THR A 370 -16.07 -11.58 -6.01
C THR A 370 -16.33 -11.37 -4.52
N ASP A 371 -17.49 -10.81 -4.18
CA ASP A 371 -17.90 -10.64 -2.77
C ASP A 371 -18.09 -11.99 -2.06
N GLU A 372 -18.51 -13.03 -2.79
CA GLU A 372 -18.66 -14.38 -2.25
C GLU A 372 -17.30 -14.96 -1.82
N ALA A 373 -16.26 -14.83 -2.66
CA ALA A 373 -14.92 -15.28 -2.32
C ALA A 373 -14.29 -14.45 -1.20
N ASN A 374 -14.51 -13.12 -1.20
CA ASN A 374 -14.09 -12.25 -0.08
C ASN A 374 -14.74 -12.68 1.23
N LYS A 375 -16.04 -12.98 1.21
CA LYS A 375 -16.75 -13.49 2.38
C LYS A 375 -16.19 -14.84 2.82
N ALA A 376 -15.96 -15.77 1.90
CA ALA A 376 -15.37 -17.07 2.19
C ALA A 376 -13.98 -16.94 2.83
N MET A 377 -13.12 -16.08 2.31
CA MET A 377 -11.81 -15.77 2.88
C MET A 377 -11.91 -15.32 4.34
N ASN A 378 -12.75 -14.30 4.61
CA ASN A 378 -12.91 -13.75 5.96
C ASN A 378 -13.54 -14.77 6.94
N ASP A 379 -14.57 -15.50 6.50
CA ASP A 379 -15.25 -16.50 7.33
C ASP A 379 -14.31 -17.67 7.67
N THR A 380 -13.53 -18.13 6.69
CA THR A 380 -12.53 -19.20 6.87
C THR A 380 -11.48 -18.79 7.89
N PHE A 381 -10.92 -17.59 7.76
CA PHE A 381 -9.92 -17.10 8.70
C PHE A 381 -10.47 -16.96 10.12
N ARG A 382 -11.67 -16.42 10.29
CA ARG A 382 -12.34 -16.31 11.58
C ARG A 382 -12.57 -17.70 12.22
N GLN A 383 -13.03 -18.69 11.42
CA GLN A 383 -13.21 -20.07 11.88
C GLN A 383 -11.87 -20.69 12.30
N PHE A 384 -10.82 -20.48 11.49
CA PHE A 384 -9.48 -20.93 11.83
C PHE A 384 -9.01 -20.36 13.16
N LYS A 385 -9.07 -19.04 13.37
CA LYS A 385 -8.62 -18.40 14.62
C LYS A 385 -9.33 -18.94 15.86
N THR A 386 -10.63 -19.25 15.75
CA THR A 386 -11.47 -19.66 16.87
C THR A 386 -11.53 -21.18 17.04
N SER A 387 -10.95 -21.97 16.12
CA SER A 387 -10.88 -23.42 16.26
C SER A 387 -9.97 -23.84 17.44
N LYS A 388 -10.32 -24.96 18.10
CA LYS A 388 -9.61 -25.50 19.27
C LYS A 388 -8.58 -26.53 18.83
#